data_f9639e6a47b1ea7b041eb35e02d22ae7
#
_entry.id   f9639e6a47b1ea7b041eb35e02d22ae7
#
_cell.length_a   1.000
_cell.length_b   1.000
_cell.length_c   1.000
_cell.angle_alpha   90.00
_cell.angle_beta   90.00
_cell.angle_gamma   90.00
#
_symmetry.space_group_name_H-M   'P 1'
#
loop_
_entity.id
_entity.type
_entity.pdbx_description
1 polymer ?
#
loop_
_entity_poly.entity_id
_entity_poly.type
_entity_poly.pdbx_seq_one_letter_code
_entity_poly.pdbx_strand_id
1 'polypeptide(L)'
;MGEAPPRRPRPAWAGWGAGLVEGVFGFGERPGEKGGELTGPNPTDRGKLGTKYHLLVTADGLPLAVAITGANRHDSMLVEPILDGLSPVKGRGRGRPRRRPVKLHADKAYDNRRVRRYLRRRGITARIARIGVDSSERLGRHRWVVERTISWLLAFRRLAIRYDRSATTITAVATLAITVICARRLPRKDY
;
A
#
# COMPACT_ATOMS: atom_id res chain seq x y z
N MET A 1 -39.74 -5.93 28.46
CA MET A 1 -38.30 -6.25 28.21
C MET A 1 -37.98 -5.73 26.84
N GLY A 2 -37.36 -4.56 26.76
CA GLY A 2 -37.02 -3.91 25.49
C GLY A 2 -35.65 -4.42 25.01
N GLU A 3 -35.62 -5.01 23.85
CA GLU A 3 -34.43 -5.48 23.17
C GLU A 3 -33.55 -4.27 22.79
N ALA A 4 -32.29 -4.25 23.24
CA ALA A 4 -31.38 -3.17 22.92
C ALA A 4 -31.15 -3.10 21.40
N PRO A 5 -31.17 -1.93 20.76
CA PRO A 5 -30.99 -1.82 19.32
C PRO A 5 -29.63 -2.40 18.91
N PRO A 6 -29.55 -3.07 17.73
CA PRO A 6 -28.32 -3.66 17.26
C PRO A 6 -27.21 -2.60 17.17
N ARG A 7 -26.07 -2.90 17.76
CA ARG A 7 -24.90 -1.99 17.73
C ARG A 7 -24.51 -1.78 16.28
N ARG A 8 -24.56 -0.54 15.81
CA ARG A 8 -24.06 -0.17 14.49
C ARG A 8 -22.64 -0.67 14.33
N PRO A 9 -22.26 -1.29 13.19
CA PRO A 9 -20.90 -1.71 12.95
C PRO A 9 -19.98 -0.51 13.13
N ARG A 10 -18.92 -0.69 13.92
CA ARG A 10 -17.93 0.38 14.15
C ARG A 10 -17.34 0.79 12.81
N PRO A 11 -17.38 2.07 12.44
CA PRO A 11 -16.83 2.51 11.17
C PRO A 11 -15.34 2.18 11.12
N ALA A 12 -14.84 1.79 9.93
CA ALA A 12 -13.45 1.34 9.70
C ALA A 12 -12.37 2.27 10.29
N TRP A 13 -12.69 3.57 10.45
CA TRP A 13 -11.82 4.56 11.07
C TRP A 13 -11.76 4.48 12.62
N ALA A 14 -12.64 3.75 13.27
CA ALA A 14 -12.61 3.61 14.75
C ALA A 14 -11.31 2.94 15.25
N GLY A 15 -10.57 2.24 14.35
CA GLY A 15 -9.23 1.72 14.59
C GLY A 15 -8.09 2.75 14.50
N TRP A 16 -8.34 3.95 13.98
CA TRP A 16 -7.33 5.02 13.85
C TRP A 16 -6.86 5.61 15.18
N GLY A 17 -7.51 5.26 16.26
CA GLY A 17 -7.18 5.76 17.60
C GLY A 17 -5.78 5.41 18.11
N ALA A 18 -5.10 4.44 17.53
CA ALA A 18 -3.80 3.95 17.99
C ALA A 18 -2.60 4.40 17.12
N GLY A 19 -2.79 5.28 16.15
CA GLY A 19 -1.74 5.67 15.21
C GLY A 19 -1.40 4.55 14.22
N LEU A 20 -0.32 4.73 13.44
CA LEU A 20 0.15 3.77 12.45
C LEU A 20 0.71 2.50 13.12
N VAL A 21 -0.17 1.54 13.46
CA VAL A 21 0.22 0.30 14.15
C VAL A 21 0.66 -0.76 13.16
N GLU A 22 -0.09 -0.94 12.07
CA GLU A 22 0.19 -1.96 11.05
C GLU A 22 0.18 -1.34 9.66
N GLY A 23 1.20 -1.69 8.85
CA GLY A 23 1.26 -1.37 7.43
C GLY A 23 1.21 -2.66 6.61
N VAL A 24 0.54 -2.62 5.47
CA VAL A 24 0.55 -3.71 4.48
C VAL A 24 1.15 -3.19 3.19
N PHE A 25 2.14 -3.91 2.67
CA PHE A 25 2.86 -3.55 1.46
C PHE A 25 2.53 -4.54 0.33
N GLY A 26 2.25 -4.01 -0.86
CA GLY A 26 2.00 -4.82 -2.03
C GLY A 26 2.07 -4.00 -3.31
N PHE A 27 1.87 -4.65 -4.45
CA PHE A 27 1.94 -4.04 -5.76
C PHE A 27 0.84 -4.55 -6.70
N GLY A 28 0.58 -3.79 -7.78
CA GLY A 28 -0.23 -4.19 -8.93
C GLY A 28 0.46 -3.79 -10.22
N GLU A 29 0.39 -4.64 -11.23
CA GLU A 29 1.00 -4.40 -12.55
C GLU A 29 -0.05 -3.95 -13.57
N ARG A 30 0.36 -3.10 -14.51
CA ARG A 30 -0.46 -2.69 -15.66
C ARG A 30 0.39 -2.57 -16.91
N PRO A 31 -0.16 -2.91 -18.08
CA PRO A 31 0.49 -2.67 -19.36
C PRO A 31 0.81 -1.19 -19.55
N GLY A 32 1.98 -0.91 -20.10
CA GLY A 32 2.43 0.43 -20.48
C GLY A 32 2.57 0.53 -21.98
N GLU A 33 1.47 0.34 -22.74
CA GLU A 33 1.46 0.15 -24.18
C GLU A 33 2.23 1.22 -24.97
N LYS A 34 2.23 2.46 -24.48
CA LYS A 34 2.92 3.58 -25.16
C LYS A 34 4.35 3.83 -24.65
N GLY A 35 4.85 2.98 -23.73
CA GLY A 35 6.16 3.19 -23.11
C GLY A 35 6.23 4.46 -22.26
N GLY A 36 7.44 4.97 -22.06
CA GLY A 36 7.72 6.18 -21.27
C GLY A 36 8.51 5.88 -20.01
N GLU A 37 8.75 6.91 -19.21
CA GLU A 37 9.43 6.78 -17.91
C GLU A 37 8.64 5.86 -16.97
N LEU A 38 9.32 5.16 -16.08
CA LEU A 38 8.71 4.20 -15.14
C LEU A 38 7.96 3.04 -15.84
N THR A 39 8.36 2.70 -17.08
CA THR A 39 7.98 1.45 -17.75
C THR A 39 9.21 0.56 -17.89
N GLY A 40 8.99 -0.75 -17.97
CA GLY A 40 10.03 -1.72 -18.22
C GLY A 40 9.46 -3.05 -18.69
N PRO A 41 10.29 -3.94 -19.28
CA PRO A 41 9.82 -5.24 -19.76
C PRO A 41 9.26 -6.06 -18.59
N ASN A 42 8.03 -6.55 -18.75
CA ASN A 42 7.37 -7.38 -17.73
C ASN A 42 7.84 -8.84 -17.88
N PRO A 43 8.53 -9.42 -16.87
CA PRO A 43 9.01 -10.80 -16.93
C PRO A 43 7.87 -11.83 -17.02
N THR A 44 6.68 -11.48 -16.52
CA THR A 44 5.52 -12.38 -16.49
C THR A 44 4.61 -12.25 -17.70
N ASP A 45 4.77 -11.20 -18.54
CA ASP A 45 3.96 -10.95 -19.74
C ASP A 45 4.85 -10.82 -20.99
N ARG A 46 5.64 -11.86 -21.27
CA ARG A 46 6.46 -12.00 -22.50
C ARG A 46 7.32 -10.76 -22.83
N GLY A 47 7.77 -10.03 -21.81
CA GLY A 47 8.59 -8.84 -22.01
C GLY A 47 7.83 -7.60 -22.47
N LYS A 48 6.51 -7.60 -22.54
CA LYS A 48 5.73 -6.39 -22.84
C LYS A 48 6.03 -5.30 -21.83
N LEU A 49 6.03 -4.06 -22.28
CA LEU A 49 6.26 -2.92 -21.40
C LEU A 49 5.14 -2.82 -20.36
N GLY A 50 5.52 -2.74 -19.11
CA GLY A 50 4.60 -2.66 -17.99
C GLY A 50 5.06 -1.68 -16.91
N THR A 51 4.12 -1.31 -16.07
CA THR A 51 4.32 -0.42 -14.91
C THR A 51 3.80 -1.10 -13.66
N LYS A 52 4.55 -0.98 -12.55
CA LYS A 52 4.14 -1.43 -11.21
C LYS A 52 3.76 -0.26 -10.33
N TYR A 53 2.63 -0.38 -9.67
CA TYR A 53 2.19 0.51 -8.59
C TYR A 53 2.46 -0.16 -7.26
N HIS A 54 3.36 0.41 -6.45
CA HIS A 54 3.67 -0.08 -5.11
C HIS A 54 2.89 0.74 -4.10
N LEU A 55 2.17 0.07 -3.21
CA LEU A 55 1.33 0.70 -2.20
C LEU A 55 1.76 0.30 -0.79
N LEU A 56 1.81 1.28 0.08
CA LEU A 56 1.78 1.08 1.52
C LEU A 56 0.40 1.49 2.02
N VAL A 57 -0.31 0.58 2.67
CA VAL A 57 -1.66 0.83 3.19
C VAL A 57 -1.71 0.55 4.69
N THR A 58 -2.70 1.11 5.39
CA THR A 58 -3.03 0.70 6.76
C THR A 58 -3.66 -0.69 6.79
N ALA A 59 -3.81 -1.29 7.97
CA ALA A 59 -4.54 -2.55 8.14
C ALA A 59 -5.99 -2.50 7.63
N ASP A 60 -6.59 -1.31 7.61
CA ASP A 60 -7.94 -1.07 7.10
C ASP A 60 -7.98 -0.79 5.58
N GLY A 61 -6.82 -0.73 4.93
CA GLY A 61 -6.68 -0.52 3.49
C GLY A 61 -6.66 0.94 3.05
N LEU A 62 -6.40 1.89 3.94
CA LEU A 62 -6.20 3.28 3.52
C LEU A 62 -4.78 3.45 2.96
N PRO A 63 -4.63 4.01 1.75
CA PRO A 63 -3.33 4.22 1.16
C PRO A 63 -2.57 5.32 1.91
N LEU A 64 -1.34 5.00 2.32
CA LEU A 64 -0.41 5.91 3.00
C LEU A 64 0.62 6.48 2.06
N ALA A 65 1.05 5.68 1.09
CA ALA A 65 2.02 6.08 0.07
C ALA A 65 1.87 5.23 -1.18
N VAL A 66 2.20 5.81 -2.32
CA VAL A 66 2.28 5.14 -3.62
C VAL A 66 3.62 5.46 -4.28
N ALA A 67 4.22 4.46 -4.90
CA ALA A 67 5.38 4.63 -5.78
C ALA A 67 5.17 3.84 -7.07
N ILE A 68 5.81 4.28 -8.14
CA ILE A 68 5.65 3.71 -9.48
C ILE A 68 7.02 3.31 -10.02
N THR A 69 7.10 2.13 -10.63
CA THR A 69 8.32 1.66 -11.30
C THR A 69 8.01 0.91 -12.58
N GLY A 70 9.04 0.66 -13.39
CA GLY A 70 8.92 -0.32 -14.47
C GLY A 70 8.66 -1.73 -13.92
N ALA A 71 7.96 -2.55 -14.71
CA ALA A 71 7.59 -3.92 -14.34
C ALA A 71 8.80 -4.83 -14.07
N ASN A 72 9.96 -4.52 -14.65
CA ASN A 72 11.22 -5.23 -14.44
C ASN A 72 11.89 -4.97 -13.07
N ARG A 73 11.42 -4.00 -12.31
CA ARG A 73 11.98 -3.71 -10.98
C ARG A 73 11.48 -4.70 -9.95
N HIS A 74 12.41 -5.21 -9.14
CA HIS A 74 12.06 -6.10 -8.03
C HIS A 74 11.31 -5.35 -6.93
N ASP A 75 10.21 -5.93 -6.45
CA ASP A 75 9.26 -5.26 -5.54
C ASP A 75 9.89 -4.80 -4.23
N SER A 76 10.83 -5.58 -3.69
CA SER A 76 11.52 -5.27 -2.44
C SER A 76 12.36 -3.98 -2.49
N MET A 77 12.69 -3.46 -3.69
CA MET A 77 13.48 -2.25 -3.85
C MET A 77 12.77 -1.00 -3.33
N LEU A 78 11.43 -0.99 -3.34
CA LEU A 78 10.63 0.17 -2.97
C LEU A 78 10.27 0.25 -1.48
N VAL A 79 10.56 -0.79 -0.69
CA VAL A 79 10.24 -0.82 0.74
C VAL A 79 10.90 0.33 1.49
N GLU A 80 12.21 0.49 1.29
CA GLU A 80 12.99 1.53 1.99
C GLU A 80 12.54 2.94 1.56
N PRO A 81 12.54 3.30 0.25
CA PRO A 81 12.14 4.63 -0.18
C PRO A 81 10.71 5.02 0.26
N ILE A 82 9.76 4.09 0.19
CA ILE A 82 8.38 4.37 0.61
C ILE A 82 8.28 4.60 2.11
N LEU A 83 8.96 3.79 2.92
CA LEU A 83 8.95 3.96 4.37
C LEU A 83 9.74 5.19 4.85
N ASP A 84 10.79 5.58 4.14
CA ASP A 84 11.59 6.79 4.45
C ASP A 84 10.84 8.06 4.04
N GLY A 85 10.10 8.03 2.92
CA GLY A 85 9.27 9.12 2.43
C GLY A 85 7.93 9.27 3.17
N LEU A 86 7.61 8.39 4.14
CA LEU A 86 6.32 8.43 4.81
C LEU A 86 6.14 9.68 5.65
N SER A 87 5.11 10.48 5.33
CA SER A 87 4.71 11.62 6.13
C SER A 87 4.27 11.22 7.54
N PRO A 88 4.50 12.07 8.56
CA PRO A 88 4.07 11.75 9.91
C PRO A 88 2.56 11.58 10.01
N VAL A 89 2.12 10.45 10.53
CA VAL A 89 0.69 10.15 10.76
C VAL A 89 0.36 10.40 12.24
N LYS A 90 -0.54 11.35 12.50
CA LYS A 90 -1.01 11.67 13.84
C LYS A 90 -2.10 10.68 14.24
N GLY A 91 -1.91 10.01 15.39
CA GLY A 91 -2.98 9.23 16.03
C GLY A 91 -3.97 10.13 16.78
N ARG A 92 -5.08 9.54 17.25
CA ARG A 92 -6.11 10.26 18.03
C ARG A 92 -5.65 10.75 19.41
N GLY A 93 -4.59 10.16 19.97
CA GLY A 93 -4.08 10.53 21.29
C GLY A 93 -3.13 11.72 21.27
N ARG A 94 -2.68 12.14 22.48
CA ARG A 94 -1.69 13.22 22.68
C ARG A 94 -0.28 12.87 22.22
N GLY A 95 -0.05 11.65 21.66
CA GLY A 95 1.26 11.17 21.25
C GLY A 95 1.83 11.92 20.03
N ARG A 96 3.17 11.85 19.89
CA ARG A 96 3.90 12.40 18.74
C ARG A 96 3.49 11.69 17.43
N PRO A 97 3.34 12.41 16.31
CA PRO A 97 3.09 11.79 15.00
C PRO A 97 4.15 10.74 14.65
N ARG A 98 3.72 9.60 14.16
CA ARG A 98 4.62 8.48 13.81
C ARG A 98 4.97 8.50 12.34
N ARG A 99 6.25 8.22 12.01
CA ARG A 99 6.77 8.08 10.65
C ARG A 99 7.03 6.63 10.25
N ARG A 100 6.56 5.68 11.05
CA ARG A 100 6.75 4.25 10.78
C ARG A 100 5.64 3.42 11.39
N PRO A 101 5.22 2.32 10.74
CA PRO A 101 4.35 1.34 11.37
C PRO A 101 5.11 0.58 12.48
N VAL A 102 4.38 0.00 13.41
CA VAL A 102 4.96 -0.94 14.40
C VAL A 102 5.24 -2.28 13.75
N LYS A 103 4.33 -2.71 12.86
CA LYS A 103 4.45 -3.97 12.08
C LYS A 103 4.24 -3.69 10.61
N LEU A 104 4.98 -4.41 9.77
CA LEU A 104 4.83 -4.40 8.31
C LEU A 104 4.51 -5.80 7.80
N HIS A 105 3.36 -5.94 7.16
CA HIS A 105 2.96 -7.16 6.45
C HIS A 105 3.32 -7.02 4.97
N ALA A 106 3.97 -8.02 4.40
CA ALA A 106 4.27 -8.08 2.97
C ALA A 106 4.37 -9.53 2.51
N ASP A 107 4.27 -9.74 1.19
CA ASP A 107 4.36 -11.06 0.56
C ASP A 107 5.79 -11.64 0.64
N LYS A 108 5.93 -12.94 0.34
CA LYS A 108 7.22 -13.66 0.26
C LYS A 108 8.22 -13.02 -0.69
N ALA A 109 7.77 -12.35 -1.75
CA ALA A 109 8.62 -11.59 -2.67
C ALA A 109 9.46 -10.51 -1.97
N TYR A 110 9.05 -10.06 -0.79
CA TYR A 110 9.77 -9.08 0.03
C TYR A 110 10.73 -9.74 1.03
N ASP A 111 10.78 -11.09 1.11
CA ASP A 111 11.66 -11.82 2.00
C ASP A 111 13.11 -11.78 1.53
N ASN A 112 13.82 -10.75 1.96
CA ASN A 112 15.22 -10.58 1.62
C ASN A 112 16.00 -10.00 2.81
N ARG A 113 17.29 -10.34 2.90
CA ARG A 113 18.18 -9.94 4.01
C ARG A 113 18.24 -8.41 4.18
N ARG A 114 18.26 -7.66 3.07
CA ARG A 114 18.32 -6.19 3.06
C ARG A 114 17.08 -5.60 3.71
N VAL A 115 15.89 -6.02 3.26
CA VAL A 115 14.59 -5.55 3.81
C VAL A 115 14.47 -5.88 5.29
N ARG A 116 14.77 -7.11 5.70
CA ARG A 116 14.70 -7.50 7.12
C ARG A 116 15.66 -6.71 8.00
N ARG A 117 16.89 -6.45 7.53
CA ARG A 117 17.87 -5.62 8.23
C ARG A 117 17.37 -4.17 8.37
N TYR A 118 16.85 -3.60 7.30
CA TYR A 118 16.27 -2.26 7.30
C TYR A 118 15.11 -2.15 8.30
N LEU A 119 14.13 -3.04 8.24
CA LEU A 119 12.99 -3.03 9.16
C LEU A 119 13.44 -3.16 10.62
N ARG A 120 14.41 -4.01 10.90
CA ARG A 120 14.99 -4.15 12.26
C ARG A 120 15.61 -2.85 12.73
N ARG A 121 16.45 -2.18 11.91
CA ARG A 121 17.05 -0.88 12.24
C ARG A 121 15.99 0.20 12.52
N ARG A 122 14.89 0.17 11.76
CA ARG A 122 13.78 1.10 11.95
C ARG A 122 12.88 0.73 13.13
N GLY A 123 13.12 -0.39 13.80
CA GLY A 123 12.27 -0.91 14.88
C GLY A 123 10.87 -1.27 14.38
N ILE A 124 10.77 -1.81 13.17
CA ILE A 124 9.52 -2.27 12.54
C ILE A 124 9.52 -3.81 12.59
N THR A 125 8.48 -4.40 13.17
CA THR A 125 8.32 -5.86 13.18
C THR A 125 7.95 -6.35 11.79
N ALA A 126 8.83 -7.13 11.15
CA ALA A 126 8.58 -7.75 9.86
C ALA A 126 7.61 -8.94 9.99
N ARG A 127 6.45 -8.85 9.36
CA ARG A 127 5.46 -9.92 9.17
C ARG A 127 5.47 -10.37 7.70
N ILE A 128 6.62 -10.83 7.26
CA ILE A 128 6.90 -11.32 5.90
C ILE A 128 7.13 -12.82 6.01
N ALA A 129 6.37 -13.64 5.27
CA ALA A 129 6.59 -15.08 5.27
C ALA A 129 7.98 -15.43 4.72
N ARG A 130 8.62 -16.40 5.34
CA ARG A 130 9.94 -16.88 4.91
C ARG A 130 9.81 -17.81 3.71
N ILE A 131 10.67 -17.59 2.72
CA ILE A 131 10.76 -18.47 1.56
C ILE A 131 11.23 -19.86 2.04
N GLY A 132 10.48 -20.89 1.66
CA GLY A 132 10.80 -22.30 2.01
C GLY A 132 10.43 -22.74 3.42
N VAL A 133 9.90 -21.85 4.29
CA VAL A 133 9.59 -22.17 5.71
C VAL A 133 8.10 -22.04 6.00
N ASP A 134 7.46 -20.93 5.61
CA ASP A 134 6.09 -20.63 6.00
C ASP A 134 5.08 -21.00 4.90
N SER A 135 3.93 -21.60 5.28
CA SER A 135 2.83 -21.84 4.35
C SER A 135 2.16 -20.53 3.90
N SER A 136 1.60 -20.54 2.69
CA SER A 136 0.90 -19.37 2.12
C SER A 136 -0.47 -19.11 2.75
N GLU A 137 -1.05 -20.07 3.48
CA GLU A 137 -2.43 -20.03 3.98
C GLU A 137 -2.69 -18.92 5.00
N ARG A 138 -1.71 -18.60 5.85
CA ARG A 138 -1.86 -17.54 6.86
C ARG A 138 -1.65 -16.11 6.33
N LEU A 139 -1.08 -15.96 5.14
CA LEU A 139 -0.80 -14.66 4.52
C LEU A 139 -2.04 -14.03 3.86
N GLY A 140 -3.04 -14.81 3.49
CA GLY A 140 -4.23 -14.37 2.79
C GLY A 140 -5.01 -13.25 3.51
N ARG A 141 -5.01 -13.27 4.86
CA ARG A 141 -5.77 -12.31 5.68
C ARG A 141 -5.34 -10.85 5.50
N HIS A 142 -4.08 -10.57 5.18
CA HIS A 142 -3.59 -9.20 5.01
C HIS A 142 -3.40 -8.83 3.53
N ARG A 143 -3.20 -9.81 2.66
CA ARG A 143 -2.97 -9.61 1.24
C ARG A 143 -4.19 -8.99 0.55
N TRP A 144 -5.40 -9.48 0.83
CA TRP A 144 -6.63 -8.96 0.23
C TRP A 144 -6.84 -7.46 0.48
N VAL A 145 -6.33 -6.92 1.60
CA VAL A 145 -6.46 -5.50 1.96
C VAL A 145 -5.74 -4.63 0.93
N VAL A 146 -4.51 -4.98 0.59
CA VAL A 146 -3.74 -4.22 -0.40
C VAL A 146 -4.27 -4.44 -1.81
N GLU A 147 -4.69 -5.67 -2.16
CA GLU A 147 -5.30 -5.98 -3.45
C GLU A 147 -6.58 -5.16 -3.68
N ARG A 148 -7.44 -5.06 -2.66
CA ARG A 148 -8.62 -4.19 -2.69
C ARG A 148 -8.24 -2.73 -2.92
N THR A 149 -7.23 -2.22 -2.24
CA THR A 149 -6.81 -0.82 -2.39
C THR A 149 -6.20 -0.57 -3.77
N ILE A 150 -5.46 -1.54 -4.31
CA ILE A 150 -4.99 -1.50 -5.70
C ILE A 150 -6.17 -1.45 -6.67
N SER A 151 -7.23 -2.24 -6.45
CA SER A 151 -8.43 -2.19 -7.27
C SER A 151 -9.10 -0.81 -7.24
N TRP A 152 -9.15 -0.15 -6.08
CA TRP A 152 -9.64 1.23 -6.01
C TRP A 152 -8.75 2.24 -6.74
N LEU A 153 -7.42 2.07 -6.66
CA LEU A 153 -6.48 2.90 -7.39
C LEU A 153 -6.67 2.74 -8.90
N LEU A 154 -6.85 1.51 -9.35
CA LEU A 154 -7.01 1.18 -10.76
C LEU A 154 -8.43 1.43 -11.31
N ALA A 155 -9.39 1.79 -10.47
CA ALA A 155 -10.68 2.33 -10.90
C ALA A 155 -10.53 3.74 -11.54
N PHE A 156 -9.43 4.43 -11.27
CA PHE A 156 -9.10 5.66 -11.99
C PHE A 156 -8.57 5.31 -13.38
N ARG A 157 -9.32 5.66 -14.43
CA ARG A 157 -9.03 5.27 -15.83
C ARG A 157 -7.60 5.58 -16.27
N ARG A 158 -7.04 6.73 -15.88
CA ARG A 158 -5.65 7.12 -16.25
C ARG A 158 -4.58 6.25 -15.59
N LEU A 159 -4.91 5.53 -14.51
CA LEU A 159 -4.01 4.59 -13.84
C LEU A 159 -4.24 3.15 -14.33
N ALA A 160 -5.48 2.82 -14.73
CA ALA A 160 -5.81 1.51 -15.30
C ALA A 160 -5.20 1.32 -16.69
N ILE A 161 -5.27 2.37 -17.54
CA ILE A 161 -4.70 2.40 -18.89
C ILE A 161 -3.71 3.56 -18.91
N ARG A 162 -2.43 3.23 -18.98
CA ARG A 162 -1.38 4.22 -18.92
C ARG A 162 -1.16 4.89 -20.28
N TYR A 163 -1.53 6.15 -20.39
CA TYR A 163 -1.22 7.03 -21.52
C TYR A 163 -0.09 8.02 -21.22
N ASP A 164 0.13 8.33 -19.95
CA ASP A 164 1.12 9.30 -19.51
C ASP A 164 2.54 8.75 -19.62
N ARG A 165 3.40 9.44 -20.36
CA ARG A 165 4.80 9.04 -20.59
C ARG A 165 5.74 9.62 -19.51
N SER A 166 5.38 10.76 -18.92
CA SER A 166 6.19 11.43 -17.89
C SER A 166 6.02 10.80 -16.51
N ALA A 167 7.13 10.56 -15.81
CA ALA A 167 7.16 10.09 -14.42
C ALA A 167 6.44 11.06 -13.48
N THR A 168 6.66 12.35 -13.67
CA THR A 168 6.04 13.39 -12.84
C THR A 168 4.53 13.36 -12.95
N THR A 169 4.00 13.31 -14.19
CA THR A 169 2.55 13.29 -14.41
C THR A 169 1.90 12.06 -13.81
N ILE A 170 2.41 10.86 -14.10
CA ILE A 170 1.78 9.63 -13.58
C ILE A 170 1.87 9.53 -12.06
N THR A 171 2.96 10.01 -11.46
CA THR A 171 3.11 10.05 -10.00
C THR A 171 2.14 11.04 -9.36
N ALA A 172 1.95 12.23 -9.97
CA ALA A 172 0.98 13.20 -9.51
C ALA A 172 -0.46 12.65 -9.58
N VAL A 173 -0.83 12.00 -10.68
CA VAL A 173 -2.16 11.36 -10.83
C VAL A 173 -2.36 10.27 -9.79
N ALA A 174 -1.37 9.42 -9.53
CA ALA A 174 -1.46 8.37 -8.51
C ALA A 174 -1.58 8.97 -7.10
N THR A 175 -0.84 10.04 -6.80
CA THR A 175 -0.93 10.75 -5.52
C THR A 175 -2.31 11.38 -5.33
N LEU A 176 -2.85 12.02 -6.36
CA LEU A 176 -4.21 12.57 -6.34
C LEU A 176 -5.25 11.45 -6.12
N ALA A 177 -5.09 10.32 -6.81
CA ALA A 177 -6.01 9.18 -6.67
C ALA A 177 -6.02 8.63 -5.24
N ILE A 178 -4.86 8.41 -4.60
CA ILE A 178 -4.83 7.96 -3.20
C ILE A 178 -5.41 9.02 -2.24
N THR A 179 -5.23 10.30 -2.51
CA THR A 179 -5.84 11.39 -1.73
C THR A 179 -7.37 11.34 -1.83
N VAL A 180 -7.92 11.16 -3.03
CA VAL A 180 -9.38 11.03 -3.23
C VAL A 180 -9.91 9.76 -2.55
N ILE A 181 -9.20 8.63 -2.62
CA ILE A 181 -9.57 7.39 -1.91
C ILE A 181 -9.64 7.65 -0.40
N CYS A 182 -8.64 8.32 0.17
CA CYS A 182 -8.64 8.69 1.59
C CYS A 182 -9.82 9.62 1.93
N ALA A 183 -10.03 10.68 1.16
CA ALA A 183 -11.10 11.66 1.40
C ALA A 183 -12.50 11.01 1.38
N ARG A 184 -12.76 10.09 0.45
CA ARG A 184 -14.04 9.35 0.37
C ARG A 184 -14.29 8.39 1.55
N ARG A 185 -13.23 8.05 2.30
CA ARG A 185 -13.28 7.13 3.44
C ARG A 185 -13.20 7.82 4.79
N LEU A 186 -12.88 9.11 4.81
CA LEU A 186 -13.01 9.90 6.02
C LEU A 186 -14.49 10.02 6.39
N PRO A 187 -14.82 9.91 7.69
CA PRO A 187 -16.20 10.16 8.13
C PRO A 187 -16.56 11.61 7.79
N ARG A 188 -17.68 11.80 7.14
CA ARG A 188 -18.26 13.12 7.04
C ARG A 188 -18.60 13.56 8.48
N LYS A 189 -18.09 14.70 8.89
CA LYS A 189 -18.61 15.36 10.08
C LYS A 189 -19.96 15.93 9.67
N ASP A 190 -21.03 15.36 10.24
CA ASP A 190 -22.32 16.03 10.21
C ASP A 190 -22.16 17.28 11.08
N TYR A 191 -22.18 18.46 10.45
CA TYR A 191 -22.25 19.76 11.10
C TYR A 191 -23.71 20.05 11.45
#